data_1f7368aa761010a1d61e3e372aab9d52
#
_entry.id   1f7368aa761010a1d61e3e372aab9d52
#
_cell.length_a   1.000
_cell.length_b   1.000
_cell.length_c   1.000
_cell.angle_alpha   90.00
_cell.angle_beta   90.00
_cell.angle_gamma   90.00
#
_symmetry.space_group_name_H-M   'P 1'
#
loop_
_entity.id
_entity.type
_entity.pdbx_description
1 polymer ?
#
loop_
_entity_poly.entity_id
_entity_poly.type
_entity_poly.pdbx_seq_one_letter_code
_entity_poly.pdbx_strand_id
1 'polypeptide(L)'
;MSSPGLRERKKQKTRWAIQAHALRLFTAQGYDATTVEQIAEAAEISPSTFFRYFKTKEDVVTQDRYDDVMVAAIRTAPPELTPIETMRLAIVGSFAQIVPDEAEQVLQRARLAFSVPALRMRSLDSMLSAIDVLAAPLAERLGRPADDFRVQAFVGACVGAIINAAMTWVTARGDADILILLDEALSVVADGP
;
A
#
# COMPACT_ATOMS: atom_id res chain seq x y z
N MET A 1 17.44 14.53 -8.44
CA MET A 1 16.50 14.03 -7.41
C MET A 1 17.04 14.45 -6.04
N SER A 2 16.38 15.38 -5.35
CA SER A 2 16.83 15.81 -4.02
C SER A 2 16.50 14.72 -3.00
N SER A 3 17.52 14.22 -2.29
CA SER A 3 17.32 13.29 -1.17
C SER A 3 16.38 13.88 -0.13
N PRO A 4 15.43 13.12 0.43
CA PRO A 4 14.55 13.59 1.49
C PRO A 4 15.38 14.20 2.63
N GLY A 5 14.98 15.39 3.11
CA GLY A 5 15.69 16.07 4.18
C GLY A 5 15.80 15.20 5.45
N LEU A 6 16.80 15.46 6.29
CA LEU A 6 17.03 14.72 7.54
C LEU A 6 15.77 14.60 8.42
N ARG A 7 14.93 15.64 8.41
CA ARG A 7 13.65 15.68 9.15
C ARG A 7 12.66 14.65 8.61
N GLU A 8 12.54 14.52 7.28
CA GLU A 8 11.63 13.58 6.65
C GLU A 8 12.09 12.13 6.88
N ARG A 9 13.40 11.88 6.76
CA ARG A 9 13.97 10.56 7.11
C ARG A 9 13.71 10.16 8.56
N LYS A 10 13.85 11.09 9.51
CA LYS A 10 13.54 10.83 10.93
C LYS A 10 12.06 10.55 11.16
N LYS A 11 11.17 11.33 10.53
CA LYS A 11 9.71 11.14 10.58
C LYS A 11 9.34 9.74 10.07
N GLN A 12 9.90 9.36 8.95
CA GLN A 12 9.72 8.05 8.35
C GLN A 12 10.18 6.91 9.26
N LYS A 13 11.40 7.00 9.81
CA LYS A 13 11.94 6.00 10.74
C LYS A 13 11.03 5.82 11.96
N THR A 14 10.50 6.92 12.52
CA THR A 14 9.57 6.84 13.66
C THR A 14 8.26 6.17 13.24
N ARG A 15 7.71 6.50 12.07
CA ARG A 15 6.49 5.88 11.54
C ARG A 15 6.65 4.36 11.42
N TRP A 16 7.76 3.89 10.86
CA TRP A 16 8.06 2.47 10.73
C TRP A 16 8.22 1.76 12.07
N ALA A 17 8.91 2.39 13.01
CA ALA A 17 9.03 1.83 14.35
C ALA A 17 7.66 1.61 15.00
N ILE A 18 6.74 2.59 14.90
CA ILE A 18 5.37 2.46 15.40
C ILE A 18 4.65 1.30 14.72
N GLN A 19 4.73 1.19 13.39
CA GLN A 19 4.10 0.10 12.63
C GLN A 19 4.65 -1.27 13.03
N ALA A 20 5.98 -1.42 13.11
CA ALA A 20 6.61 -2.68 13.49
C ALA A 20 6.19 -3.15 14.90
N HIS A 21 6.17 -2.23 15.88
CA HIS A 21 5.73 -2.55 17.25
C HIS A 21 4.23 -2.90 17.30
N ALA A 22 3.39 -2.17 16.57
CA ALA A 22 1.96 -2.46 16.49
C ALA A 22 1.68 -3.83 15.88
N LEU A 23 2.32 -4.16 14.74
CA LEU A 23 2.16 -5.46 14.08
C LEU A 23 2.60 -6.61 14.99
N ARG A 24 3.70 -6.45 15.71
CA ARG A 24 4.16 -7.42 16.69
C ARG A 24 3.12 -7.65 17.80
N LEU A 25 2.54 -6.58 18.35
CA LEU A 25 1.51 -6.66 19.39
C LEU A 25 0.22 -7.29 18.84
N PHE A 26 -0.22 -6.90 17.66
CA PHE A 26 -1.40 -7.49 17.01
C PHE A 26 -1.23 -9.00 16.78
N THR A 27 -0.03 -9.44 16.44
CA THR A 27 0.27 -10.87 16.25
C THR A 27 0.32 -11.62 17.59
N ALA A 28 0.90 -10.98 18.64
CA ALA A 28 1.12 -11.65 19.92
C ALA A 28 -0.15 -11.77 20.78
N GLN A 29 -1.00 -10.75 20.81
CA GLN A 29 -2.17 -10.68 21.70
C GLN A 29 -3.50 -10.42 20.99
N GLY A 30 -3.48 -10.28 19.67
CA GLY A 30 -4.64 -9.99 18.83
C GLY A 30 -4.88 -8.50 18.63
N TYR A 31 -5.56 -8.17 17.54
CA TYR A 31 -5.86 -6.78 17.15
C TYR A 31 -6.75 -6.06 18.18
N ASP A 32 -7.85 -6.70 18.61
CA ASP A 32 -8.84 -6.06 19.49
C ASP A 32 -8.28 -5.80 20.90
N ALA A 33 -7.44 -6.71 21.41
CA ALA A 33 -6.82 -6.57 22.73
C ALA A 33 -5.66 -5.57 22.78
N THR A 34 -5.18 -5.08 21.63
CA THR A 34 -4.06 -4.14 21.57
C THR A 34 -4.58 -2.70 21.58
N THR A 35 -4.06 -1.87 22.51
CA THR A 35 -4.40 -0.45 22.62
C THR A 35 -3.33 0.47 22.05
N VAL A 36 -3.71 1.74 21.77
CA VAL A 36 -2.76 2.76 21.31
C VAL A 36 -1.69 3.03 22.38
N GLU A 37 -2.07 2.99 23.67
CA GLU A 37 -1.14 3.18 24.78
C GLU A 37 -0.06 2.10 24.79
N GLN A 38 -0.42 0.84 24.60
CA GLN A 38 0.52 -0.28 24.52
C GLN A 38 1.46 -0.16 23.31
N ILE A 39 0.92 0.30 22.14
CA ILE A 39 1.74 0.54 20.96
C ILE A 39 2.73 1.68 21.21
N ALA A 40 2.27 2.78 21.82
CA ALA A 40 3.09 3.94 22.14
C ALA A 40 4.20 3.58 23.12
N GLU A 41 3.87 2.84 24.19
CA GLU A 41 4.84 2.33 25.16
C GLU A 41 5.90 1.44 24.49
N ALA A 42 5.47 0.47 23.69
CA ALA A 42 6.39 -0.42 22.97
C ALA A 42 7.29 0.30 21.97
N ALA A 43 6.82 1.41 21.39
CA ALA A 43 7.59 2.25 20.46
C ALA A 43 8.38 3.36 21.16
N GLU A 44 8.38 3.39 22.51
CA GLU A 44 9.05 4.41 23.36
C GLU A 44 8.64 5.85 23.01
N ILE A 45 7.35 6.06 22.75
CA ILE A 45 6.76 7.37 22.45
C ILE A 45 5.54 7.66 23.33
N SER A 46 5.10 8.92 23.36
CA SER A 46 3.82 9.24 24.01
C SER A 46 2.63 8.91 23.10
N PRO A 47 1.42 8.64 23.63
CA PRO A 47 0.20 8.50 22.84
C PRO A 47 -0.08 9.73 21.95
N SER A 48 0.23 10.93 22.40
CA SER A 48 0.11 12.15 21.57
C SER A 48 1.08 12.13 20.37
N THR A 49 2.25 11.54 20.54
CA THR A 49 3.18 11.31 19.44
C THR A 49 2.63 10.29 18.46
N PHE A 50 2.03 9.19 18.91
CA PHE A 50 1.33 8.24 18.04
C PHE A 50 0.29 8.95 17.17
N PHE A 51 -0.62 9.73 17.76
CA PHE A 51 -1.68 10.43 17.03
C PHE A 51 -1.18 11.51 16.04
N ARG A 52 0.06 11.93 16.16
CA ARG A 52 0.71 12.78 15.14
C ARG A 52 1.07 12.02 13.87
N TYR A 53 1.27 10.69 13.93
CA TYR A 53 1.60 9.83 12.81
C TYR A 53 0.42 9.06 12.25
N PHE A 54 -0.49 8.62 13.12
CA PHE A 54 -1.66 7.82 12.79
C PHE A 54 -2.87 8.35 13.55
N LYS A 55 -3.96 8.62 12.83
CA LYS A 55 -5.18 9.15 13.44
C LYS A 55 -5.92 8.09 14.27
N THR A 56 -5.80 6.83 13.87
CA THR A 56 -6.47 5.69 14.50
C THR A 56 -5.52 4.49 14.58
N LYS A 57 -5.91 3.46 15.34
CA LYS A 57 -5.19 2.19 15.41
C LYS A 57 -5.24 1.44 14.05
N GLU A 58 -6.33 1.57 13.33
CA GLU A 58 -6.54 1.02 12.00
C GLU A 58 -5.53 1.57 10.98
N ASP A 59 -5.26 2.86 11.05
CA ASP A 59 -4.35 3.55 10.14
C ASP A 59 -2.94 2.97 10.17
N VAL A 60 -2.53 2.37 11.28
CA VAL A 60 -1.23 1.70 11.40
C VAL A 60 -1.12 0.51 10.44
N VAL A 61 -2.23 -0.17 10.17
CA VAL A 61 -2.28 -1.32 9.26
C VAL A 61 -2.56 -0.87 7.83
N THR A 62 -3.49 0.07 7.64
CA THR A 62 -4.03 0.41 6.31
C THR A 62 -3.28 1.52 5.59
N GLN A 63 -2.57 2.40 6.31
CA GLN A 63 -1.77 3.44 5.66
C GLN A 63 -0.38 2.93 5.32
N ASP A 64 -0.04 2.97 4.05
CA ASP A 64 1.30 2.69 3.54
C ASP A 64 1.83 3.86 2.70
N ARG A 65 2.98 3.66 2.07
CA ARG A 65 3.66 4.65 1.21
C ARG A 65 3.62 4.27 -0.25
N TYR A 66 2.95 3.18 -0.56
CA TYR A 66 2.97 2.67 -1.92
C TYR A 66 2.35 3.67 -2.89
N ASP A 67 1.28 4.36 -2.47
CA ASP A 67 0.61 5.36 -3.29
C ASP A 67 1.57 6.47 -3.74
N ASP A 68 2.36 7.06 -2.83
CA ASP A 68 3.31 8.12 -3.16
C ASP A 68 4.39 7.65 -4.14
N VAL A 69 4.89 6.41 -3.95
CA VAL A 69 5.91 5.82 -4.82
C VAL A 69 5.31 5.49 -6.19
N MET A 70 4.10 4.93 -6.22
CA MET A 70 3.39 4.63 -7.47
C MET A 70 3.03 5.90 -8.25
N VAL A 71 2.53 6.94 -7.60
CA VAL A 71 2.27 8.24 -8.21
C VAL A 71 3.53 8.83 -8.85
N ALA A 72 4.66 8.80 -8.13
CA ALA A 72 5.93 9.25 -8.66
C ALA A 72 6.37 8.42 -9.87
N ALA A 73 6.21 7.11 -9.82
CA ALA A 73 6.53 6.20 -10.92
C ALA A 73 5.65 6.46 -12.17
N ILE A 74 4.33 6.68 -12.00
CA ILE A 74 3.43 7.02 -13.11
C ILE A 74 3.88 8.33 -13.78
N ARG A 75 4.18 9.37 -12.98
CA ARG A 75 4.60 10.68 -13.51
C ARG A 75 5.93 10.66 -14.25
N THR A 76 6.85 9.80 -13.82
CA THR A 76 8.21 9.70 -14.38
C THR A 76 8.37 8.56 -15.38
N ALA A 77 7.32 7.80 -15.63
CA ALA A 77 7.35 6.70 -16.59
C ALA A 77 7.71 7.21 -18.01
N PRO A 78 8.47 6.45 -18.80
CA PRO A 78 8.80 6.78 -20.19
C PRO A 78 7.53 7.09 -21.00
N PRO A 79 7.54 8.14 -21.84
CA PRO A 79 6.34 8.60 -22.56
C PRO A 79 5.76 7.58 -23.54
N GLU A 80 6.58 6.65 -24.03
CA GLU A 80 6.21 5.59 -24.97
C GLU A 80 5.42 4.43 -24.34
N LEU A 81 5.41 4.31 -23.01
CA LEU A 81 4.69 3.23 -22.34
C LEU A 81 3.18 3.38 -22.48
N THR A 82 2.53 2.28 -22.78
CA THR A 82 1.07 2.15 -22.75
C THR A 82 0.54 2.33 -21.31
N PRO A 83 -0.75 2.59 -21.11
CA PRO A 83 -1.34 2.71 -19.78
C PRO A 83 -1.06 1.48 -18.89
N ILE A 84 -1.18 0.27 -19.42
CA ILE A 84 -0.95 -0.95 -18.62
C ILE A 84 0.53 -1.13 -18.27
N GLU A 85 1.44 -0.85 -19.19
CA GLU A 85 2.88 -0.88 -18.92
C GLU A 85 3.28 0.18 -17.87
N THR A 86 2.66 1.36 -17.94
CA THR A 86 2.85 2.42 -16.93
C THR A 86 2.38 1.94 -15.54
N MET A 87 1.20 1.33 -15.44
CA MET A 87 0.69 0.79 -14.18
C MET A 87 1.53 -0.39 -13.69
N ARG A 88 1.99 -1.27 -14.58
CA ARG A 88 2.90 -2.38 -14.24
C ARG A 88 4.21 -1.86 -13.66
N LEU A 89 4.84 -0.88 -14.32
CA LEU A 89 6.04 -0.21 -13.80
C LEU A 89 5.80 0.40 -12.42
N ALA A 90 4.69 1.10 -12.23
CA ALA A 90 4.35 1.75 -10.97
C ALA A 90 4.07 0.72 -9.86
N ILE A 91 3.28 -0.31 -10.11
CA ILE A 91 2.86 -1.28 -9.11
C ILE A 91 4.00 -2.27 -8.80
N VAL A 92 4.42 -3.06 -9.79
CA VAL A 92 5.44 -4.09 -9.58
C VAL A 92 6.79 -3.48 -9.20
N GLY A 93 7.17 -2.36 -9.84
CA GLY A 93 8.40 -1.66 -9.53
C GLY A 93 8.43 -1.06 -8.12
N SER A 94 7.29 -0.57 -7.61
CA SER A 94 7.20 -0.07 -6.22
C SER A 94 7.31 -1.21 -5.20
N PHE A 95 6.62 -2.31 -5.44
CA PHE A 95 6.71 -3.49 -4.57
C PHE A 95 8.11 -4.10 -4.60
N ALA A 96 8.76 -4.17 -5.76
CA ALA A 96 10.13 -4.68 -5.89
C ALA A 96 11.17 -3.87 -5.10
N GLN A 97 10.92 -2.59 -4.84
CA GLN A 97 11.79 -1.75 -4.00
C GLN A 97 11.58 -1.96 -2.50
N ILE A 98 10.43 -2.43 -2.07
CA ILE A 98 10.00 -2.47 -0.66
C ILE A 98 10.02 -3.89 -0.11
N VAL A 99 9.50 -4.85 -0.87
CA VAL A 99 9.33 -6.24 -0.42
C VAL A 99 10.65 -6.92 0.00
N PRO A 100 11.81 -6.73 -0.65
CA PRO A 100 13.03 -7.41 -0.22
C PRO A 100 13.40 -7.18 1.25
N ASP A 101 13.12 -5.97 1.75
CA ASP A 101 13.46 -5.59 3.12
C ASP A 101 12.29 -5.73 4.12
N GLU A 102 11.04 -5.74 3.64
CA GLU A 102 9.81 -5.61 4.45
C GLU A 102 8.79 -6.72 4.19
N ALA A 103 9.13 -7.81 3.47
CA ALA A 103 8.19 -8.85 3.04
C ALA A 103 7.30 -9.39 4.17
N GLU A 104 7.89 -9.73 5.31
CA GLU A 104 7.16 -10.26 6.46
C GLU A 104 6.16 -9.23 7.03
N GLN A 105 6.56 -7.95 7.12
CA GLN A 105 5.68 -6.89 7.62
C GLN A 105 4.51 -6.62 6.65
N VAL A 106 4.80 -6.62 5.35
CA VAL A 106 3.78 -6.46 4.30
C VAL A 106 2.78 -7.59 4.35
N LEU A 107 3.26 -8.84 4.49
CA LEU A 107 2.40 -10.03 4.60
C LEU A 107 1.56 -10.01 5.88
N GLN A 108 2.14 -9.63 7.02
CA GLN A 108 1.42 -9.50 8.29
C GLN A 108 0.31 -8.44 8.20
N ARG A 109 0.61 -7.28 7.59
CA ARG A 109 -0.39 -6.23 7.34
C ARG A 109 -1.52 -6.72 6.46
N ALA A 110 -1.20 -7.39 5.35
CA ALA A 110 -2.19 -7.95 4.46
C ALA A 110 -3.07 -8.99 5.17
N ARG A 111 -2.49 -9.90 5.96
CA ARG A 111 -3.23 -10.87 6.77
C ARG A 111 -4.22 -10.18 7.71
N LEU A 112 -3.80 -9.17 8.44
CA LEU A 112 -4.66 -8.40 9.35
C LEU A 112 -5.77 -7.67 8.58
N ALA A 113 -5.43 -7.00 7.48
CA ALA A 113 -6.37 -6.27 6.65
C ALA A 113 -7.50 -7.17 6.11
N PHE A 114 -7.21 -8.43 5.78
CA PHE A 114 -8.22 -9.37 5.28
C PHE A 114 -8.95 -10.15 6.38
N SER A 115 -8.33 -10.39 7.55
CA SER A 115 -8.90 -11.23 8.61
C SER A 115 -9.75 -10.47 9.62
N VAL A 116 -9.40 -9.20 9.91
CA VAL A 116 -10.10 -8.39 10.94
C VAL A 116 -11.21 -7.57 10.25
N PRO A 117 -12.50 -7.72 10.62
CA PRO A 117 -13.60 -7.02 9.97
C PRO A 117 -13.45 -5.49 9.93
N ALA A 118 -13.05 -4.87 11.04
CA ALA A 118 -12.84 -3.42 11.13
C ALA A 118 -11.73 -2.94 10.17
N LEU A 119 -10.64 -3.70 10.05
CA LEU A 119 -9.55 -3.40 9.15
C LEU A 119 -9.94 -3.62 7.68
N ARG A 120 -10.76 -4.64 7.40
CA ARG A 120 -11.26 -4.91 6.03
C ARG A 120 -12.09 -3.74 5.50
N MET A 121 -12.99 -3.20 6.31
CA MET A 121 -13.76 -2.02 5.93
C MET A 121 -12.87 -0.80 5.68
N ARG A 122 -11.90 -0.57 6.56
CA ARG A 122 -10.94 0.53 6.40
C ARG A 122 -10.04 0.36 5.18
N SER A 123 -9.63 -0.88 4.88
CA SER A 123 -8.84 -1.19 3.68
C SER A 123 -9.65 -0.93 2.41
N LEU A 124 -10.95 -1.23 2.40
CA LEU A 124 -11.82 -0.91 1.26
C LEU A 124 -11.87 0.61 1.00
N ASP A 125 -12.04 1.42 2.05
CA ASP A 125 -11.99 2.89 1.91
C ASP A 125 -10.64 3.36 1.35
N SER A 126 -9.55 2.79 1.81
CA SER A 126 -8.20 3.11 1.31
C SER A 126 -8.04 2.72 -0.16
N MET A 127 -8.56 1.56 -0.57
CA MET A 127 -8.52 1.10 -1.96
C MET A 127 -9.33 2.00 -2.89
N LEU A 128 -10.52 2.44 -2.47
CA LEU A 128 -11.32 3.41 -3.23
C LEU A 128 -10.57 4.74 -3.38
N SER A 129 -9.93 5.22 -2.30
CA SER A 129 -9.09 6.42 -2.34
C SER A 129 -7.87 6.27 -3.26
N ALA A 130 -7.26 5.08 -3.30
CA ALA A 130 -6.11 4.79 -4.15
C ALA A 130 -6.47 4.90 -5.65
N ILE A 131 -7.72 4.57 -6.04
CA ILE A 131 -8.17 4.74 -7.42
C ILE A 131 -8.06 6.21 -7.83
N ASP A 132 -8.58 7.14 -7.04
CA ASP A 132 -8.51 8.57 -7.34
C ASP A 132 -7.06 9.07 -7.37
N VAL A 133 -6.24 8.64 -6.40
CA VAL A 133 -4.84 9.04 -6.26
C VAL A 133 -4.00 8.59 -7.46
N LEU A 134 -4.22 7.38 -7.96
CA LEU A 134 -3.46 6.82 -9.09
C LEU A 134 -4.05 7.23 -10.44
N ALA A 135 -5.37 7.46 -10.53
CA ALA A 135 -6.01 7.89 -11.77
C ALA A 135 -5.59 9.30 -12.19
N ALA A 136 -5.41 10.22 -11.24
CA ALA A 136 -5.06 11.60 -11.54
C ALA A 136 -3.75 11.73 -12.36
N PRO A 137 -2.59 11.16 -11.94
CA PRO A 137 -1.36 11.24 -12.72
C PRO A 137 -1.43 10.46 -14.04
N LEU A 138 -2.21 9.37 -14.10
CA LEU A 138 -2.41 8.64 -15.36
C LEU A 138 -3.26 9.44 -16.35
N ALA A 139 -4.32 10.08 -15.88
CA ALA A 139 -5.16 10.97 -16.70
C ALA A 139 -4.35 12.14 -17.25
N GLU A 140 -3.54 12.80 -16.40
CA GLU A 140 -2.60 13.86 -16.81
C GLU A 140 -1.70 13.39 -17.96
N ARG A 141 -1.11 12.21 -17.82
CA ARG A 141 -0.25 11.60 -18.83
C ARG A 141 -1.00 11.33 -20.16
N LEU A 142 -2.27 10.95 -20.09
CA LEU A 142 -3.11 10.64 -21.25
C LEU A 142 -3.81 11.89 -21.85
N GLY A 143 -3.58 13.07 -21.29
CA GLY A 143 -4.28 14.30 -21.69
C GLY A 143 -5.78 14.24 -21.47
N ARG A 144 -6.25 13.56 -20.41
CA ARG A 144 -7.65 13.39 -20.04
C ARG A 144 -7.97 14.13 -18.74
N PRO A 145 -9.26 14.45 -18.51
CA PRO A 145 -9.70 14.93 -17.20
C PRO A 145 -9.40 13.91 -16.08
N ALA A 146 -9.11 14.39 -14.86
CA ALA A 146 -8.80 13.53 -13.71
C ALA A 146 -9.97 12.61 -13.32
N ASP A 147 -11.21 13.01 -13.64
CA ASP A 147 -12.46 12.28 -13.40
C ASP A 147 -12.94 11.49 -14.64
N ASP A 148 -12.10 11.30 -15.66
CA ASP A 148 -12.44 10.51 -16.84
C ASP A 148 -12.80 9.07 -16.42
N PHE A 149 -14.04 8.67 -16.71
CA PHE A 149 -14.60 7.36 -16.34
C PHE A 149 -13.72 6.19 -16.83
N ARG A 150 -13.15 6.29 -18.04
CA ARG A 150 -12.35 5.21 -18.60
C ARG A 150 -11.02 5.05 -17.85
N VAL A 151 -10.41 6.17 -17.42
CA VAL A 151 -9.19 6.13 -16.60
C VAL A 151 -9.52 5.58 -15.23
N GLN A 152 -10.59 6.04 -14.60
CA GLN A 152 -11.04 5.55 -13.30
C GLN A 152 -11.35 4.04 -13.32
N ALA A 153 -12.10 3.58 -14.33
CA ALA A 153 -12.44 2.16 -14.49
C ALA A 153 -11.19 1.29 -14.72
N PHE A 154 -10.23 1.76 -15.54
CA PHE A 154 -8.99 1.05 -15.80
C PHE A 154 -8.11 0.97 -14.54
N VAL A 155 -7.92 2.07 -13.82
CA VAL A 155 -7.17 2.09 -12.56
C VAL A 155 -7.86 1.22 -11.51
N GLY A 156 -9.20 1.26 -11.43
CA GLY A 156 -10.00 0.39 -10.57
C GLY A 156 -9.75 -1.10 -10.85
N ALA A 157 -9.65 -1.50 -12.13
CA ALA A 157 -9.29 -2.87 -12.50
C ALA A 157 -7.86 -3.23 -12.03
N CYS A 158 -6.89 -2.32 -12.19
CA CYS A 158 -5.52 -2.53 -11.68
C CYS A 158 -5.49 -2.65 -10.14
N VAL A 159 -6.24 -1.82 -9.41
CA VAL A 159 -6.35 -1.93 -7.95
C VAL A 159 -7.00 -3.26 -7.55
N GLY A 160 -8.05 -3.70 -8.27
CA GLY A 160 -8.65 -5.03 -8.08
C GLY A 160 -7.65 -6.17 -8.29
N ALA A 161 -6.77 -6.05 -9.28
CA ALA A 161 -5.69 -7.00 -9.53
C ALA A 161 -4.69 -7.07 -8.36
N ILE A 162 -4.29 -5.92 -7.80
CA ILE A 162 -3.42 -5.86 -6.60
C ILE A 162 -4.08 -6.59 -5.41
N ILE A 163 -5.37 -6.34 -5.19
CA ILE A 163 -6.13 -6.98 -4.09
C ILE A 163 -6.13 -8.51 -4.27
N ASN A 164 -6.41 -8.98 -5.48
CA ASN A 164 -6.45 -10.41 -5.77
C ASN A 164 -5.08 -11.07 -5.57
N ALA A 165 -4.00 -10.46 -6.07
CA ALA A 165 -2.63 -10.92 -5.87
C ALA A 165 -2.28 -10.97 -4.36
N ALA A 166 -2.61 -9.93 -3.60
CA ALA A 166 -2.37 -9.88 -2.15
C ALA A 166 -3.17 -10.96 -1.39
N MET A 167 -4.43 -11.20 -1.75
CA MET A 167 -5.25 -12.27 -1.16
C MET A 167 -4.66 -13.65 -1.45
N THR A 168 -4.23 -13.89 -2.69
CA THR A 168 -3.58 -15.15 -3.08
C THR A 168 -2.29 -15.37 -2.30
N TRP A 169 -1.47 -14.33 -2.17
CA TRP A 169 -0.24 -14.37 -1.39
C TRP A 169 -0.48 -14.68 0.09
N VAL A 170 -1.48 -14.04 0.69
CA VAL A 170 -1.88 -14.31 2.09
C VAL A 170 -2.37 -15.74 2.25
N THR A 171 -3.16 -16.27 1.31
CA THR A 171 -3.67 -17.65 1.33
C THR A 171 -2.54 -18.67 1.18
N ALA A 172 -1.56 -18.37 0.34
CA ALA A 172 -0.33 -19.16 0.19
C ALA A 172 0.66 -18.98 1.36
N ARG A 173 0.28 -18.28 2.43
CA ARG A 173 1.11 -18.02 3.62
C ARG A 173 2.44 -17.31 3.34
N GLY A 174 2.55 -16.65 2.19
CA GLY A 174 3.76 -15.98 1.74
C GLY A 174 4.74 -16.86 0.95
N ASP A 175 4.41 -18.14 0.71
CA ASP A 175 5.27 -19.05 -0.07
C ASP A 175 5.30 -18.70 -1.56
N ALA A 176 4.29 -18.00 -2.07
CA ALA A 176 4.27 -17.49 -3.44
C ALA A 176 5.06 -16.16 -3.54
N ASP A 177 5.62 -15.88 -4.73
CA ASP A 177 6.25 -14.59 -5.00
C ASP A 177 5.19 -13.54 -5.33
N ILE A 178 5.06 -12.53 -4.47
CA ILE A 178 4.07 -11.45 -4.65
C ILE A 178 4.32 -10.65 -5.94
N LEU A 179 5.58 -10.50 -6.38
CA LEU A 179 5.89 -9.76 -7.61
C LEU A 179 5.39 -10.52 -8.84
N ILE A 180 5.52 -11.83 -8.85
CA ILE A 180 4.97 -12.70 -9.89
C ILE A 180 3.45 -12.61 -9.90
N LEU A 181 2.80 -12.72 -8.74
CA LEU A 181 1.35 -12.62 -8.63
C LEU A 181 0.79 -11.27 -9.10
N LEU A 182 1.49 -10.18 -8.78
CA LEU A 182 1.12 -8.84 -9.25
C LEU A 182 1.26 -8.71 -10.76
N ASP A 183 2.35 -9.22 -11.32
CA ASP A 183 2.61 -9.17 -12.75
C ASP A 183 1.58 -10.00 -13.55
N GLU A 184 1.28 -11.21 -13.09
CA GLU A 184 0.25 -12.08 -13.67
C GLU A 184 -1.14 -11.43 -13.60
N ALA A 185 -1.52 -10.88 -12.44
CA ALA A 185 -2.81 -10.22 -12.27
C ALA A 185 -2.98 -9.00 -13.18
N LEU A 186 -1.92 -8.22 -13.41
CA LEU A 186 -1.94 -7.10 -14.37
C LEU A 186 -1.95 -7.58 -15.82
N SER A 187 -1.35 -8.74 -16.14
CA SER A 187 -1.46 -9.35 -17.46
C SER A 187 -2.91 -9.73 -17.79
N VAL A 188 -3.65 -10.26 -16.80
CA VAL A 188 -5.08 -10.53 -16.98
C VAL A 188 -5.88 -9.25 -17.24
N VAL A 189 -5.52 -8.11 -16.62
CA VAL A 189 -6.16 -6.82 -16.93
C VAL A 189 -5.85 -6.35 -18.34
N ALA A 190 -4.66 -6.68 -18.86
CA ALA A 190 -4.25 -6.31 -20.22
C ALA A 190 -4.93 -7.14 -21.31
N ASP A 191 -4.91 -8.46 -21.14
CA ASP A 191 -5.13 -9.42 -22.23
C ASP A 191 -6.42 -10.25 -22.03
N GLY A 192 -7.03 -10.18 -20.85
CA GLY A 192 -8.09 -11.09 -20.41
C GLY A 192 -7.54 -12.37 -19.77
N PRO A 193 -8.43 -13.25 -19.26
CA PRO A 193 -8.07 -14.50 -18.61
C PRO A 193 -7.61 -15.56 -19.60
#